data_95cb3f3ccbbca0c87fd6c1908cf1c4e6
#
_entry.id   95cb3f3ccbbca0c87fd6c1908cf1c4e6
#
_cell.length_a   1.000
_cell.length_b   1.000
_cell.length_c   1.000
_cell.angle_alpha   90.00
_cell.angle_beta   90.00
_cell.angle_gamma   90.00
#
_symmetry.space_group_name_H-M   'P 1'
#
loop_
_entity.id
_entity.type
_entity.pdbx_description
1 polymer ?
#
loop_
_entity_poly.entity_id
_entity_poly.type
_entity_poly.pdbx_seq_one_letter_code
_entity_poly.pdbx_strand_id
1 'polypeptide(L)'
;SAARERLLRDVMHIDGVKYEDAADKVEEMARYNYGRMGMLPYEVGIQTAITAGWLSIPLVFSYTVAKKFNDVFVTAEPPDVGEMDTILEIGSWTWGWMEPPLGTISFFLLCMQYSRDQRLNMGQKPYTEWYKSQRADRLAAAFPAYTTEIVRDYAKATAFDHSDCDGIDDMPNDPNATDADIADTGKARSDVGRQRAAR
;
A
#
# COMPACT_ATOMS: atom_id res chain seq x y z
N SER A 1 -9.33 -8.24 -15.70
CA SER A 1 -9.65 -6.86 -16.06
C SER A 1 -9.57 -6.64 -17.57
N ALA A 2 -10.27 -5.64 -18.10
CA ALA A 2 -10.25 -5.34 -19.55
C ALA A 2 -8.83 -4.99 -20.05
N ALA A 3 -8.01 -4.38 -19.23
CA ALA A 3 -6.62 -4.05 -19.58
C ALA A 3 -5.75 -5.31 -19.70
N ARG A 4 -5.96 -6.31 -18.83
CA ARG A 4 -5.27 -7.62 -18.92
C ARG A 4 -5.64 -8.35 -20.20
N GLU A 5 -6.91 -8.33 -20.57
CA GLU A 5 -7.38 -8.98 -21.79
C GLU A 5 -6.84 -8.32 -23.07
N ARG A 6 -6.71 -6.97 -23.08
CA ARG A 6 -6.07 -6.26 -24.19
C ARG A 6 -4.60 -6.64 -24.34
N LEU A 7 -3.87 -6.66 -23.21
CA LEU A 7 -2.46 -7.07 -23.21
C LEU A 7 -2.29 -8.51 -23.68
N LEU A 8 -3.15 -9.42 -23.25
CA LEU A 8 -3.12 -10.81 -23.65
C LEU A 8 -3.30 -10.98 -25.16
N ARG A 9 -4.25 -10.24 -25.76
CA ARG A 9 -4.45 -10.23 -27.22
C ARG A 9 -3.28 -9.62 -27.98
N ASP A 10 -2.65 -8.59 -27.45
CA ASP A 10 -1.45 -7.97 -28.02
C ASP A 10 -0.29 -8.97 -28.04
N VAL A 11 -0.06 -9.70 -26.94
CA VAL A 11 0.93 -10.78 -26.85
C VAL A 11 0.65 -11.90 -27.85
N MET A 12 -0.60 -12.37 -27.92
CA MET A 12 -1.00 -13.41 -28.90
C MET A 12 -0.74 -12.97 -30.34
N HIS A 13 -1.00 -11.71 -30.64
CA HIS A 13 -0.84 -11.18 -32.00
C HIS A 13 0.64 -11.01 -32.37
N ILE A 14 1.47 -10.53 -31.44
CA ILE A 14 2.90 -10.24 -31.71
C ILE A 14 3.72 -11.53 -31.74
N ASP A 15 3.51 -12.40 -30.72
CA ASP A 15 4.29 -13.65 -30.60
C ASP A 15 3.70 -14.81 -31.42
N GLY A 16 2.48 -14.69 -31.96
CA GLY A 16 1.81 -15.74 -32.71
C GLY A 16 1.47 -16.98 -31.88
N VAL A 17 1.34 -16.84 -30.56
CA VAL A 17 1.13 -17.94 -29.61
C VAL A 17 -0.34 -18.11 -29.23
N LYS A 18 -0.67 -19.26 -28.63
CA LYS A 18 -2.01 -19.55 -28.13
C LYS A 18 -2.27 -18.78 -26.82
N TYR A 19 -3.55 -18.73 -26.45
CA TYR A 19 -4.01 -18.05 -25.25
C TYR A 19 -3.28 -18.50 -23.96
N GLU A 20 -3.02 -19.80 -23.83
CA GLU A 20 -2.36 -20.37 -22.64
C GLU A 20 -0.92 -19.84 -22.48
N ASP A 21 -0.14 -19.89 -23.57
CA ASP A 21 1.25 -19.40 -23.57
C ASP A 21 1.31 -17.87 -23.42
N ALA A 22 0.35 -17.14 -23.99
CA ALA A 22 0.22 -15.69 -23.79
C ALA A 22 -0.16 -15.33 -22.35
N ALA A 23 -0.95 -16.17 -21.69
CA ALA A 23 -1.32 -15.97 -20.28
C ALA A 23 -0.10 -16.08 -19.36
N ASP A 24 0.78 -17.05 -19.61
CA ASP A 24 2.05 -17.22 -18.87
C ASP A 24 2.95 -15.98 -19.02
N LYS A 25 3.00 -15.42 -20.25
CA LYS A 25 3.78 -14.20 -20.50
C LYS A 25 3.20 -12.97 -19.81
N VAL A 26 1.88 -12.83 -19.80
CA VAL A 26 1.21 -11.75 -19.06
C VAL A 26 1.41 -11.91 -17.56
N GLU A 27 1.47 -13.14 -17.04
CA GLU A 27 1.79 -13.40 -15.65
C GLU A 27 3.25 -13.01 -15.30
N GLU A 28 4.20 -13.29 -16.18
CA GLU A 28 5.59 -12.82 -16.06
C GLU A 28 5.63 -11.28 -15.97
N MET A 29 4.90 -10.60 -16.87
CA MET A 29 4.78 -9.14 -16.83
C MET A 29 4.11 -8.65 -15.52
N ALA A 30 3.12 -9.38 -15.00
CA ALA A 30 2.48 -9.06 -13.73
C ALA A 30 3.47 -9.15 -12.56
N ARG A 31 4.31 -10.17 -12.55
CA ARG A 31 5.36 -10.33 -11.54
C ARG A 31 6.37 -9.18 -11.58
N TYR A 32 6.82 -8.81 -12.79
CA TYR A 32 7.72 -7.67 -12.97
C TYR A 32 7.08 -6.33 -12.56
N ASN A 33 5.77 -6.18 -12.82
CA ASN A 33 5.00 -4.99 -12.46
C ASN A 33 4.75 -4.89 -10.95
N TYR A 34 4.97 -5.96 -10.19
CA TYR A 34 4.80 -5.98 -8.75
C TYR A 34 5.89 -5.15 -8.08
N GLY A 35 5.51 -4.03 -7.50
CA GLY A 35 6.44 -3.10 -6.85
C GLY A 35 5.79 -2.46 -5.63
N ARG A 36 5.58 -3.24 -4.55
CA ARG A 36 4.95 -2.77 -3.31
C ARG A 36 5.82 -1.75 -2.55
N MET A 37 7.14 -1.82 -2.69
CA MET A 37 8.08 -1.03 -1.89
C MET A 37 7.83 0.48 -1.96
N GLY A 38 7.44 1.01 -3.13
CA GLY A 38 7.17 2.44 -3.28
C GLY A 38 5.88 2.92 -2.60
N MET A 39 4.93 2.01 -2.34
CA MET A 39 3.67 2.33 -1.65
C MET A 39 3.72 2.02 -0.14
N LEU A 40 4.71 1.25 0.30
CA LEU A 40 4.87 0.84 1.69
C LEU A 40 4.85 2.01 2.69
N PRO A 41 5.57 3.14 2.46
CA PRO A 41 5.53 4.28 3.38
C PRO A 41 4.12 4.87 3.52
N TYR A 42 3.35 4.87 2.43
CA TYR A 42 1.99 5.36 2.43
C TYR A 42 1.04 4.43 3.20
N GLU A 43 1.13 3.11 2.97
CA GLU A 43 0.36 2.10 3.69
C GLU A 43 0.70 2.10 5.19
N VAL A 44 1.99 2.12 5.54
CA VAL A 44 2.44 2.20 6.93
C VAL A 44 1.92 3.49 7.59
N GLY A 45 1.96 4.62 6.88
CA GLY A 45 1.41 5.89 7.39
C GLY A 45 -0.08 5.81 7.71
N ILE A 46 -0.87 5.22 6.81
CA ILE A 46 -2.32 5.02 7.03
C ILE A 46 -2.56 4.08 8.21
N GLN A 47 -1.90 2.93 8.27
CA GLN A 47 -2.08 1.96 9.35
C GLN A 47 -1.65 2.54 10.71
N THR A 48 -0.59 3.31 10.72
CA THR A 48 -0.15 4.02 11.94
C THR A 48 -1.19 5.02 12.41
N ALA A 49 -1.78 5.81 11.51
CA ALA A 49 -2.82 6.77 11.84
C ALA A 49 -4.08 6.08 12.38
N ILE A 50 -4.51 4.98 11.76
CA ILE A 50 -5.67 4.18 12.22
C ILE A 50 -5.38 3.61 13.61
N THR A 51 -4.22 3.01 13.82
CA THR A 51 -3.81 2.42 15.10
C THR A 51 -3.73 3.48 16.19
N ALA A 52 -3.14 4.64 15.91
CA ALA A 52 -3.07 5.76 16.82
C ALA A 52 -4.48 6.26 17.20
N GLY A 53 -5.40 6.32 16.23
CA GLY A 53 -6.81 6.66 16.49
C GLY A 53 -7.48 5.69 17.47
N TRP A 54 -7.31 4.39 17.26
CA TRP A 54 -7.85 3.38 18.18
C TRP A 54 -7.22 3.43 19.57
N LEU A 55 -5.90 3.62 19.65
CA LEU A 55 -5.19 3.73 20.94
C LEU A 55 -5.51 5.01 21.69
N SER A 56 -5.94 6.06 21.02
CA SER A 56 -6.36 7.30 21.68
C SER A 56 -7.61 7.13 22.54
N ILE A 57 -8.50 6.18 22.22
CA ILE A 57 -9.73 5.94 22.99
C ILE A 57 -9.41 5.54 24.43
N PRO A 58 -8.66 4.45 24.71
CA PRO A 58 -8.32 4.11 26.09
C PRO A 58 -7.41 5.15 26.75
N LEU A 59 -6.61 5.89 25.98
CA LEU A 59 -5.77 6.95 26.51
C LEU A 59 -6.60 8.11 27.10
N VAL A 60 -7.73 8.42 26.46
CA VAL A 60 -8.62 9.51 26.92
C VAL A 60 -9.59 9.04 27.96
N PHE A 61 -10.15 7.83 27.85
CA PHE A 61 -11.30 7.39 28.64
C PHE A 61 -10.99 6.33 29.70
N SER A 62 -9.77 5.83 29.79
CA SER A 62 -9.36 4.89 30.84
C SER A 62 -8.45 5.58 31.84
N TYR A 63 -8.93 5.72 33.08
CA TYR A 63 -8.15 6.35 34.17
C TYR A 63 -6.77 5.73 34.35
N THR A 64 -6.68 4.40 34.35
CA THR A 64 -5.39 3.70 34.52
C THR A 64 -4.38 4.02 33.43
N VAL A 65 -4.85 4.08 32.18
CA VAL A 65 -3.98 4.38 31.03
C VAL A 65 -3.61 5.85 31.02
N ALA A 66 -4.59 6.72 31.19
CA ALA A 66 -4.41 8.17 31.24
C ALA A 66 -3.44 8.57 32.38
N LYS A 67 -3.60 7.99 33.58
CA LYS A 67 -2.71 8.24 34.70
C LYS A 67 -1.27 7.85 34.42
N LYS A 68 -1.03 6.63 33.87
CA LYS A 68 0.33 6.18 33.49
C LYS A 68 0.97 7.10 32.46
N PHE A 69 0.18 7.55 31.49
CA PHE A 69 0.66 8.48 30.48
C PHE A 69 0.98 9.85 31.09
N ASN A 70 0.09 10.33 31.95
CA ASN A 70 0.28 11.60 32.71
C ASN A 70 1.55 11.57 33.56
N ASP A 71 1.79 10.49 34.28
CA ASP A 71 2.94 10.37 35.19
C ASP A 71 4.28 10.43 34.42
N VAL A 72 4.31 10.02 33.16
CA VAL A 72 5.53 9.98 32.35
C VAL A 72 5.71 11.24 31.47
N PHE A 73 4.63 11.73 30.86
CA PHE A 73 4.74 12.73 29.78
C PHE A 73 4.15 14.09 30.13
N VAL A 74 3.17 14.18 31.04
CA VAL A 74 2.42 15.41 31.30
C VAL A 74 2.75 15.96 32.65
N THR A 75 2.79 15.13 33.66
CA THR A 75 3.01 15.49 35.10
C THR A 75 1.99 16.51 35.64
N ALA A 76 0.76 16.48 35.11
CA ALA A 76 -0.33 17.27 35.65
C ALA A 76 -0.87 16.63 36.95
N GLU A 77 -1.31 17.46 37.89
CA GLU A 77 -1.90 16.96 39.13
C GLU A 77 -3.24 16.27 38.83
N PRO A 78 -3.39 14.97 39.16
CA PRO A 78 -4.64 14.27 38.93
C PRO A 78 -5.69 14.74 39.98
N PRO A 79 -6.97 14.83 39.56
CA PRO A 79 -8.07 15.06 40.51
C PRO A 79 -8.18 13.95 41.54
N ASP A 80 -8.87 14.21 42.62
CA ASP A 80 -9.13 13.22 43.66
C ASP A 80 -9.91 12.03 43.11
N VAL A 81 -9.62 10.82 43.62
CA VAL A 81 -10.21 9.55 43.11
C VAL A 81 -11.75 9.59 43.18
N GLY A 82 -12.34 10.31 44.10
CA GLY A 82 -13.81 10.49 44.21
C GLY A 82 -14.41 11.42 43.15
N GLU A 83 -13.62 12.14 42.37
CA GLU A 83 -14.06 12.99 41.26
C GLU A 83 -13.91 12.33 39.89
N MET A 84 -13.51 11.06 39.83
CA MET A 84 -13.20 10.28 38.62
C MET A 84 -14.06 9.02 38.48
N ASP A 85 -15.31 9.10 38.91
CA ASP A 85 -16.22 7.95 38.93
C ASP A 85 -16.80 7.64 37.53
N THR A 86 -16.86 8.61 36.66
CA THR A 86 -17.44 8.46 35.31
C THR A 86 -16.42 8.59 34.18
N ILE A 87 -16.70 7.93 33.07
CA ILE A 87 -15.89 8.03 31.84
C ILE A 87 -15.78 9.48 31.35
N LEU A 88 -16.82 10.30 31.56
CA LEU A 88 -16.85 11.69 31.12
C LEU A 88 -15.96 12.59 32.00
N GLU A 89 -15.87 12.33 33.29
CA GLU A 89 -14.98 13.04 34.19
C GLU A 89 -13.52 12.75 33.86
N ILE A 90 -13.19 11.47 33.61
CA ILE A 90 -11.86 11.06 33.13
C ILE A 90 -11.53 11.76 31.80
N GLY A 91 -12.47 11.72 30.84
CA GLY A 91 -12.32 12.38 29.55
C GLY A 91 -12.14 13.89 29.66
N SER A 92 -12.86 14.55 30.57
CA SER A 92 -12.74 15.99 30.82
C SER A 92 -11.35 16.37 31.36
N TRP A 93 -10.85 15.60 32.33
CA TRP A 93 -9.50 15.80 32.85
C TRP A 93 -8.41 15.58 31.78
N THR A 94 -8.48 14.48 31.07
CA THR A 94 -7.49 14.16 30.04
C THR A 94 -7.52 15.16 28.90
N TRP A 95 -8.72 15.65 28.53
CA TRP A 95 -8.88 16.65 27.48
C TRP A 95 -8.11 17.93 27.76
N GLY A 96 -8.06 18.37 29.01
CA GLY A 96 -7.38 19.60 29.41
C GLY A 96 -5.91 19.66 29.00
N TRP A 97 -5.21 18.53 29.00
CA TRP A 97 -3.80 18.45 28.56
C TRP A 97 -3.61 17.78 27.20
N MET A 98 -4.61 17.05 26.68
CA MET A 98 -4.54 16.46 25.35
C MET A 98 -5.02 17.41 24.24
N GLU A 99 -5.85 18.39 24.53
CA GLU A 99 -6.38 19.32 23.53
C GLU A 99 -5.29 20.03 22.72
N PRO A 100 -4.23 20.62 23.31
CA PRO A 100 -3.20 21.29 22.54
C PRO A 100 -2.46 20.39 21.54
N PRO A 101 -1.96 19.20 21.90
CA PRO A 101 -1.30 18.32 20.95
C PRO A 101 -2.26 17.76 19.90
N LEU A 102 -3.49 17.38 20.25
CA LEU A 102 -4.49 16.88 19.30
C LEU A 102 -4.93 17.98 18.32
N GLY A 103 -5.17 19.19 18.82
CA GLY A 103 -5.50 20.36 18.00
C GLY A 103 -4.37 20.68 17.00
N THR A 104 -3.13 20.66 17.46
CA THR A 104 -1.96 20.89 16.61
C THR A 104 -1.81 19.83 15.53
N ILE A 105 -1.95 18.56 15.88
CA ILE A 105 -1.89 17.44 14.91
C ILE A 105 -3.04 17.55 13.90
N SER A 106 -4.27 17.82 14.38
CA SER A 106 -5.45 17.99 13.52
C SER A 106 -5.27 19.16 12.55
N PHE A 107 -4.77 20.28 13.02
CA PHE A 107 -4.48 21.43 12.16
C PHE A 107 -3.41 21.12 11.12
N PHE A 108 -2.35 20.42 11.50
CA PHE A 108 -1.32 19.97 10.57
C PHE A 108 -1.89 19.06 9.48
N LEU A 109 -2.72 18.09 9.85
CA LEU A 109 -3.38 17.19 8.89
C LEU A 109 -4.31 17.94 7.94
N LEU A 110 -5.06 18.93 8.44
CA LEU A 110 -5.89 19.81 7.59
C LEU A 110 -5.04 20.60 6.60
N CYS A 111 -3.91 21.17 7.04
CA CYS A 111 -2.99 21.86 6.16
C CYS A 111 -2.41 20.92 5.08
N MET A 112 -2.07 19.69 5.45
CA MET A 112 -1.62 18.67 4.50
C MET A 112 -2.69 18.33 3.47
N GLN A 113 -3.93 18.14 3.90
CA GLN A 113 -5.06 17.86 3.01
C GLN A 113 -5.32 19.04 2.07
N TYR A 114 -5.39 20.24 2.60
CA TYR A 114 -5.56 21.45 1.79
C TYR A 114 -4.43 21.61 0.75
N SER A 115 -3.19 21.42 1.17
CA SER A 115 -2.03 21.48 0.27
C SER A 115 -2.12 20.44 -0.85
N ARG A 116 -2.56 19.22 -0.53
CA ARG A 116 -2.82 18.16 -1.52
C ARG A 116 -3.88 18.59 -2.53
N ASP A 117 -5.00 19.12 -2.04
CA ASP A 117 -6.11 19.54 -2.91
C ASP A 117 -5.70 20.70 -3.83
N GLN A 118 -4.91 21.66 -3.32
CA GLN A 118 -4.36 22.74 -4.15
C GLN A 118 -3.43 22.20 -5.24
N ARG A 119 -2.58 21.23 -4.95
CA ARG A 119 -1.73 20.57 -5.95
C ARG A 119 -2.54 19.90 -7.05
N LEU A 120 -3.62 19.20 -6.67
CA LEU A 120 -4.54 18.58 -7.65
C LEU A 120 -5.21 19.65 -8.54
N ASN A 121 -5.67 20.76 -7.96
CA ASN A 121 -6.27 21.87 -8.70
C ASN A 121 -5.28 22.53 -9.67
N MET A 122 -3.99 22.54 -9.35
CA MET A 122 -2.91 23.01 -10.23
C MET A 122 -2.50 21.95 -11.28
N GLY A 123 -3.21 20.82 -11.38
CA GLY A 123 -2.90 19.75 -12.33
C GLY A 123 -1.68 18.90 -11.97
N GLN A 124 -1.15 19.02 -10.75
CA GLN A 124 -0.09 18.15 -10.28
C GLN A 124 -0.65 16.78 -9.93
N LYS A 125 0.02 15.72 -10.41
CA LYS A 125 -0.39 14.35 -10.11
C LYS A 125 -0.12 14.01 -8.63
N PRO A 126 -1.06 13.35 -7.94
CA PRO A 126 -0.80 12.83 -6.60
C PRO A 126 0.33 11.79 -6.64
N TYR A 127 0.97 11.55 -5.49
CA TYR A 127 2.07 10.59 -5.37
C TYR A 127 1.71 9.21 -5.94
N THR A 128 0.52 8.73 -5.66
CA THR A 128 0.03 7.43 -6.16
C THR A 128 -0.02 7.37 -7.69
N GLU A 129 -0.49 8.41 -8.35
CA GLU A 129 -0.54 8.49 -9.81
C GLU A 129 0.85 8.66 -10.43
N TRP A 130 1.70 9.43 -9.79
CA TRP A 130 3.10 9.54 -10.19
C TRP A 130 3.80 8.17 -10.09
N TYR A 131 3.62 7.46 -8.98
CA TYR A 131 4.23 6.13 -8.79
C TYR A 131 3.70 5.11 -9.80
N LYS A 132 2.38 5.07 -10.06
CA LYS A 132 1.79 4.23 -11.11
C LYS A 132 2.39 4.53 -12.48
N SER A 133 2.61 5.80 -12.80
CA SER A 133 3.24 6.21 -14.05
C SER A 133 4.67 5.70 -14.17
N GLN A 134 5.48 5.86 -13.10
CA GLN A 134 6.86 5.35 -13.05
C GLN A 134 6.93 3.83 -13.21
N ARG A 135 6.00 3.11 -12.56
CA ARG A 135 5.89 1.66 -12.69
C ARG A 135 5.54 1.25 -14.12
N ALA A 136 4.58 1.95 -14.73
CA ALA A 136 4.16 1.69 -16.11
C ALA A 136 5.30 1.95 -17.11
N ASP A 137 6.09 2.99 -16.91
CA ASP A 137 7.24 3.30 -17.76
C ASP A 137 8.35 2.24 -17.62
N ARG A 138 8.59 1.74 -16.41
CA ARG A 138 9.53 0.64 -16.16
C ARG A 138 9.09 -0.66 -16.84
N LEU A 139 7.82 -1.03 -16.71
CA LEU A 139 7.29 -2.22 -17.37
C LEU A 139 7.40 -2.11 -18.89
N ALA A 140 7.02 -0.97 -19.47
CA ALA A 140 7.12 -0.75 -20.91
C ALA A 140 8.58 -0.77 -21.41
N ALA A 141 9.54 -0.31 -20.62
CA ALA A 141 10.96 -0.38 -20.95
C ALA A 141 11.52 -1.81 -20.86
N ALA A 142 11.00 -2.63 -19.93
CA ALA A 142 11.41 -4.04 -19.80
C ALA A 142 10.87 -4.94 -20.93
N PHE A 143 9.71 -4.58 -21.50
CA PHE A 143 9.05 -5.36 -22.55
C PHE A 143 8.81 -4.53 -23.83
N PRO A 144 9.88 -4.10 -24.53
CA PRO A 144 9.77 -3.21 -25.68
C PRO A 144 9.17 -3.87 -26.93
N ALA A 145 9.04 -5.21 -26.95
CA ALA A 145 8.47 -5.96 -28.05
C ALA A 145 6.96 -5.73 -28.22
N TYR A 146 6.27 -5.34 -27.16
CA TYR A 146 4.82 -5.20 -27.14
C TYR A 146 4.39 -3.73 -27.26
N THR A 147 3.10 -3.51 -27.56
CA THR A 147 2.57 -2.16 -27.73
C THR A 147 2.67 -1.37 -26.43
N THR A 148 3.56 -0.39 -26.41
CA THR A 148 3.92 0.42 -25.21
C THR A 148 2.70 0.98 -24.48
N GLU A 149 1.68 1.45 -25.23
CA GLU A 149 0.47 2.04 -24.65
C GLU A 149 -0.37 0.98 -23.90
N ILE A 150 -0.52 -0.22 -24.50
CA ILE A 150 -1.27 -1.33 -23.89
C ILE A 150 -0.58 -1.80 -22.62
N VAL A 151 0.76 -1.94 -22.66
CA VAL A 151 1.56 -2.32 -21.49
C VAL A 151 1.43 -1.28 -20.37
N ARG A 152 1.50 0.01 -20.70
CA ARG A 152 1.31 1.11 -19.73
C ARG A 152 -0.09 1.12 -19.12
N ASP A 153 -1.11 0.94 -19.95
CA ASP A 153 -2.50 0.90 -19.48
C ASP A 153 -2.74 -0.29 -18.55
N TYR A 154 -2.18 -1.45 -18.89
CA TYR A 154 -2.21 -2.61 -18.02
C TYR A 154 -1.52 -2.34 -16.68
N ALA A 155 -0.32 -1.79 -16.70
CA ALA A 155 0.44 -1.49 -15.48
C ALA A 155 -0.28 -0.49 -14.56
N LYS A 156 -0.96 0.51 -15.11
CA LYS A 156 -1.74 1.49 -14.35
C LYS A 156 -3.05 0.92 -13.80
N ALA A 157 -3.69 0.04 -14.57
CA ALA A 157 -4.96 -0.60 -14.19
C ALA A 157 -4.79 -1.69 -13.14
N THR A 158 -3.58 -2.28 -13.03
CA THR A 158 -3.30 -3.30 -12.03
C THR A 158 -3.19 -2.65 -10.66
N ALA A 159 -4.01 -3.14 -9.72
CA ALA A 159 -3.97 -2.71 -8.33
C ALA A 159 -2.61 -3.04 -7.68
N PHE A 160 -2.32 -2.40 -6.55
CA PHE A 160 -1.17 -2.75 -5.72
C PHE A 160 -1.46 -3.96 -4.82
N ASP A 161 -2.66 -4.51 -4.91
CA ASP A 161 -3.14 -5.57 -4.05
C ASP A 161 -2.84 -6.94 -4.60
N HIS A 162 -2.62 -7.89 -3.70
CA HIS A 162 -2.28 -9.29 -3.98
C HIS A 162 -3.42 -10.12 -4.59
N SER A 163 -4.65 -9.61 -4.59
CA SER A 163 -5.82 -10.40 -4.94
C SER A 163 -5.84 -10.95 -6.38
N ASP A 164 -5.04 -10.37 -7.28
CA ASP A 164 -4.90 -10.86 -8.65
C ASP A 164 -3.65 -11.76 -8.87
N CYS A 165 -2.90 -12.02 -7.80
CA CYS A 165 -1.62 -12.72 -7.83
C CYS A 165 -1.64 -13.97 -6.94
N ASP A 166 -2.74 -14.70 -6.91
CA ASP A 166 -2.83 -15.98 -6.21
C ASP A 166 -1.72 -16.93 -6.69
N GLY A 167 -0.65 -17.00 -5.93
CA GLY A 167 0.50 -17.86 -6.19
C GLY A 167 1.87 -17.18 -6.24
N ILE A 168 1.97 -15.86 -6.01
CA ILE A 168 3.25 -15.12 -6.03
C ILE A 168 3.86 -14.96 -4.62
N ASP A 169 3.25 -15.54 -3.60
CA ASP A 169 3.66 -15.36 -2.19
C ASP A 169 5.08 -15.85 -1.84
N ASP A 170 5.75 -16.55 -2.77
CA ASP A 170 7.06 -17.17 -2.52
C ASP A 170 8.24 -16.45 -3.22
N MET A 171 8.05 -15.28 -3.82
CA MET A 171 9.18 -14.56 -4.39
C MET A 171 9.92 -13.78 -3.30
N PRO A 172 11.21 -14.02 -3.11
CA PRO A 172 12.00 -13.20 -2.21
C PRO A 172 11.97 -11.75 -2.69
N ASN A 173 11.57 -10.87 -1.81
CA ASN A 173 11.53 -9.42 -2.04
C ASN A 173 12.97 -8.86 -1.92
N ASP A 174 13.86 -9.37 -2.77
CA ASP A 174 15.24 -8.96 -2.82
C ASP A 174 15.38 -7.81 -3.83
N PRO A 175 15.66 -6.59 -3.38
CA PRO A 175 15.86 -5.43 -4.25
C PRO A 175 17.10 -5.58 -5.15
N ASN A 176 17.94 -6.59 -4.92
CA ASN A 176 19.13 -6.90 -5.69
C ASN A 176 18.99 -8.17 -6.55
N ALA A 177 17.79 -8.78 -6.61
CA ALA A 177 17.55 -9.93 -7.46
C ALA A 177 17.88 -9.55 -8.92
N THR A 178 18.82 -10.28 -9.52
CA THR A 178 19.20 -10.09 -10.91
C THR A 178 18.17 -10.75 -11.83
N ASP A 179 18.07 -10.30 -13.09
CA ASP A 179 17.19 -10.88 -14.11
C ASP A 179 17.40 -12.39 -14.28
N ALA A 180 18.59 -12.90 -13.94
CA ALA A 180 18.92 -14.33 -13.96
C ALA A 180 18.23 -15.12 -12.83
N ASP A 181 18.10 -14.53 -11.64
CA ASP A 181 17.43 -15.17 -10.50
C ASP A 181 15.91 -15.24 -10.72
N ILE A 182 15.36 -14.25 -11.40
CA ILE A 182 13.94 -14.20 -11.76
C ILE A 182 13.61 -15.25 -12.83
N ALA A 183 14.50 -15.45 -13.81
CA ALA A 183 14.33 -16.43 -14.87
C ALA A 183 14.42 -17.87 -14.37
N ASP A 184 15.28 -18.14 -13.38
CA ASP A 184 15.48 -19.50 -12.84
C ASP A 184 14.31 -19.95 -11.95
N THR A 185 13.74 -19.03 -11.16
CA THR A 185 12.52 -19.31 -10.36
C THR A 185 11.30 -19.55 -11.26
N GLY A 186 11.17 -18.84 -12.38
CA GLY A 186 10.10 -19.05 -13.37
C GLY A 186 10.16 -20.46 -14.00
N LYS A 187 11.38 -20.94 -14.28
CA LYS A 187 11.59 -22.26 -14.89
C LYS A 187 11.29 -23.42 -13.93
N ALA A 188 11.72 -23.31 -12.67
CA ALA A 188 11.45 -24.31 -11.65
C ALA A 188 9.93 -24.51 -11.40
N ARG A 189 9.14 -23.45 -11.51
CA ARG A 189 7.69 -23.48 -11.26
C ARG A 189 6.89 -23.99 -12.44
N SER A 190 7.32 -23.75 -13.69
CA SER A 190 6.71 -24.34 -14.89
C SER A 190 6.81 -25.87 -14.86
N ASP A 191 7.90 -26.40 -14.32
CA ASP A 191 8.11 -27.84 -14.19
C ASP A 191 7.22 -28.47 -13.10
N VAL A 192 6.94 -27.74 -12.00
CA VAL A 192 6.02 -28.18 -10.95
C VAL A 192 4.56 -28.15 -11.45
N GLY A 193 4.19 -27.15 -12.26
CA GLY A 193 2.86 -27.05 -12.89
C GLY A 193 2.60 -28.21 -13.86
N ARG A 194 3.60 -28.58 -14.67
CA ARG A 194 3.51 -29.73 -15.60
C ARG A 194 3.39 -31.05 -14.87
N GLN A 195 4.06 -31.24 -13.75
CA GLN A 195 3.94 -32.45 -12.93
C GLN A 195 2.59 -32.60 -12.22
N ARG A 196 1.91 -31.49 -11.89
CA ARG A 196 0.55 -31.52 -11.33
C ARG A 196 -0.54 -31.80 -12.36
N ALA A 197 -0.36 -31.36 -13.60
CA ALA A 197 -1.29 -31.63 -14.70
C ALA A 197 -1.20 -33.06 -15.26
N ALA A 198 -0.12 -33.79 -14.94
CA ALA A 198 0.12 -35.16 -15.38
C ALA A 198 -0.30 -36.23 -14.35
N ARG A 199 -0.94 -35.83 -13.23
CA ARG A 199 -1.56 -36.72 -12.24
C ARG A 199 -3.07 -36.56 -12.23
#